data_e54299d50ada11b84053336ce287ab19
#
_entry.id   e54299d50ada11b84053336ce287ab19
#
_cell.length_a   1.000
_cell.length_b   1.000
_cell.length_c   1.000
_cell.angle_alpha   90.00
_cell.angle_beta   90.00
_cell.angle_gamma   90.00
#
_symmetry.space_group_name_H-M   'P 1'
#
loop_
_entity.id
_entity.type
_entity.pdbx_description
1 polymer ?
#
loop_
_entity_poly.entity_id
_entity_poly.type
_entity_poly.pdbx_seq_one_letter_code
_entity_poly.pdbx_strand_id
1 'polypeptide(L)'
;MRKYFPEADTQLSEAVLRLAVALDLPALQIRIGSLLEEAVSRPYEVALYPVPNWKLKSGYLVDQALLLSIVRQESIFNERARSRRGARGLMQLMPRTATFIDGEQRYHRNGNADLLYEPQLNVELGQRYL
;
A
#
# COMPACT_ATOMS: atom_id res chain seq x y z
N MET A 1 17.83 -22.52 -7.58
CA MET A 1 18.72 -22.61 -6.39
C MET A 1 17.90 -22.21 -5.17
N ARG A 2 17.48 -23.18 -4.32
CA ARG A 2 16.74 -22.88 -3.08
C ARG A 2 17.67 -22.13 -2.14
N LYS A 3 17.34 -20.88 -1.78
CA LYS A 3 18.02 -20.17 -0.69
C LYS A 3 17.68 -20.93 0.60
N TYR A 4 18.72 -21.49 1.24
CA TYR A 4 18.57 -22.11 2.55
C TYR A 4 18.36 -20.98 3.58
N PHE A 5 17.15 -20.92 4.14
CA PHE A 5 16.87 -20.06 5.29
C PHE A 5 16.97 -20.92 6.55
N PRO A 6 17.86 -20.58 7.50
CA PRO A 6 17.91 -21.23 8.80
C PRO A 6 16.56 -21.12 9.53
N GLU A 7 16.20 -22.11 10.34
CA GLU A 7 14.98 -22.10 11.16
C GLU A 7 14.87 -20.84 12.04
N ALA A 8 15.98 -20.36 12.57
CA ALA A 8 16.05 -19.13 13.36
C ALA A 8 15.64 -17.90 12.56
N ASP A 9 15.98 -17.80 11.28
CA ASP A 9 15.59 -16.69 10.39
C ASP A 9 14.08 -16.75 10.07
N THR A 10 13.51 -17.94 9.96
CA THR A 10 12.08 -18.13 9.77
C THR A 10 11.29 -17.67 10.99
N GLN A 11 11.71 -18.03 12.21
CA GLN A 11 11.07 -17.62 13.45
C GLN A 11 11.13 -16.09 13.64
N LEU A 12 12.27 -15.48 13.34
CA LEU A 12 12.42 -14.04 13.37
C LEU A 12 11.50 -13.35 12.34
N SER A 13 11.45 -13.86 11.13
CA SER A 13 10.59 -13.33 10.06
C SER A 13 9.11 -13.44 10.43
N GLU A 14 8.68 -14.54 11.03
CA GLU A 14 7.30 -14.68 11.54
C GLU A 14 7.01 -13.72 12.69
N ALA A 15 7.96 -13.44 13.58
CA ALA A 15 7.81 -12.44 14.62
C ALA A 15 7.67 -11.03 14.04
N VAL A 16 8.49 -10.69 13.04
CA VAL A 16 8.40 -9.41 12.32
C VAL A 16 7.08 -9.29 11.56
N LEU A 17 6.59 -10.39 10.94
CA LEU A 17 5.29 -10.40 10.29
C LEU A 17 4.16 -10.10 11.28
N ARG A 18 4.14 -10.76 12.44
CA ARG A 18 3.15 -10.48 13.49
C ARG A 18 3.18 -9.01 13.94
N LEU A 19 4.38 -8.45 14.07
CA LEU A 19 4.55 -7.05 14.44
C LEU A 19 4.04 -6.11 13.32
N ALA A 20 4.33 -6.42 12.06
CA ALA A 20 3.85 -5.65 10.91
C ALA A 20 2.32 -5.62 10.83
N VAL A 21 1.67 -6.75 11.11
CA VAL A 21 0.20 -6.84 11.20
C VAL A 21 -0.32 -6.00 12.38
N ALA A 22 0.27 -6.12 13.55
CA ALA A 22 -0.16 -5.41 14.77
C ALA A 22 -0.01 -3.88 14.64
N LEU A 23 1.00 -3.42 13.89
CA LEU A 23 1.28 -2.01 13.65
C LEU A 23 0.62 -1.45 12.37
N ASP A 24 -0.20 -2.25 11.68
CA ASP A 24 -0.87 -1.89 10.42
C ASP A 24 0.12 -1.37 9.36
N LEU A 25 1.19 -2.15 9.11
CA LEU A 25 2.24 -1.87 8.14
C LEU A 25 2.13 -2.77 6.90
N PRO A 26 1.17 -2.52 5.99
CA PRO A 26 0.80 -3.44 4.92
C PRO A 26 1.95 -3.71 3.91
N ALA A 27 2.77 -2.71 3.59
CA ALA A 27 3.92 -2.89 2.71
C ALA A 27 4.97 -3.85 3.31
N LEU A 28 5.24 -3.71 4.62
CA LEU A 28 6.16 -4.59 5.34
C LEU A 28 5.57 -5.99 5.46
N GLN A 29 4.26 -6.10 5.76
CA GLN A 29 3.53 -7.36 5.84
C GLN A 29 3.69 -8.17 4.55
N ILE A 30 3.43 -7.57 3.38
CA ILE A 30 3.59 -8.22 2.09
C ILE A 30 5.04 -8.66 1.86
N ARG A 31 5.99 -7.78 2.15
CA ARG A 31 7.42 -8.06 1.93
C ARG A 31 7.91 -9.25 2.75
N ILE A 32 7.56 -9.29 4.03
CA ILE A 32 7.95 -10.41 4.92
C ILE A 32 7.17 -11.68 4.55
N GLY A 33 5.87 -11.57 4.22
CA GLY A 33 5.06 -12.69 3.75
C GLY A 33 5.65 -13.35 2.52
N SER A 34 6.08 -12.58 1.52
CA SER A 34 6.73 -13.10 0.31
C SER A 34 8.04 -13.82 0.62
N LEU A 35 8.87 -13.28 1.53
CA LEU A 35 10.12 -13.94 1.95
C LEU A 35 9.85 -15.27 2.65
N LEU A 36 8.83 -15.33 3.52
CA LEU A 36 8.44 -16.56 4.21
C LEU A 36 7.88 -17.59 3.23
N GLU A 37 7.06 -17.18 2.25
CA GLU A 37 6.53 -18.06 1.23
C GLU A 37 7.64 -18.73 0.41
N GLU A 38 8.66 -17.95 0.01
CA GLU A 38 9.85 -18.48 -0.65
C GLU A 38 10.65 -19.48 0.24
N ALA A 39 10.75 -19.18 1.53
CA ALA A 39 11.55 -19.97 2.47
C ALA A 39 10.91 -21.34 2.78
N VAL A 40 9.60 -21.37 3.05
CA VAL A 40 8.89 -22.59 3.52
C VAL A 40 8.05 -23.25 2.43
N SER A 41 7.99 -22.70 1.23
CA SER A 41 7.25 -23.24 0.08
C SER A 41 5.76 -23.52 0.39
N ARG A 42 5.15 -22.65 1.21
CA ARG A 42 3.71 -22.67 1.50
C ARG A 42 3.14 -21.26 1.46
N PRO A 43 1.88 -21.06 1.06
CA PRO A 43 1.30 -19.74 0.93
C PRO A 43 1.13 -19.08 2.31
N TYR A 44 1.43 -17.76 2.34
CA TYR A 44 1.14 -16.87 3.46
C TYR A 44 0.07 -15.86 3.04
N GLU A 45 -1.10 -16.35 2.62
CA GLU A 45 -2.18 -15.56 2.00
C GLU A 45 -2.57 -14.33 2.82
N VAL A 46 -2.75 -14.51 4.14
CA VAL A 46 -3.10 -13.40 5.04
C VAL A 46 -2.03 -12.30 5.02
N ALA A 47 -0.76 -12.66 4.88
CA ALA A 47 0.33 -11.70 4.78
C ALA A 47 0.36 -10.99 3.42
N LEU A 48 -0.01 -11.69 2.35
CA LEU A 48 0.04 -11.16 0.99
C LEU A 48 -1.15 -10.26 0.63
N TYR A 49 -2.25 -10.34 1.39
CA TYR A 49 -3.48 -9.56 1.16
C TYR A 49 -3.87 -8.78 2.42
N PRO A 50 -3.11 -7.72 2.77
CA PRO A 50 -3.40 -6.90 3.93
C PRO A 50 -4.72 -6.15 3.78
N VAL A 51 -5.41 -5.95 4.90
CA VAL A 51 -6.61 -5.11 5.00
C VAL A 51 -6.31 -3.98 5.99
N PRO A 52 -5.73 -2.87 5.54
CA PRO A 52 -5.39 -1.74 6.41
C PRO A 52 -6.61 -1.13 7.07
N ASN A 53 -6.43 -0.62 8.28
CA ASN A 53 -7.48 0.05 9.04
C ASN A 53 -7.58 1.55 8.66
N TRP A 54 -7.81 1.85 7.40
CA TRP A 54 -8.00 3.23 6.96
C TRP A 54 -9.37 3.75 7.35
N LYS A 55 -9.39 4.93 7.95
CA LYS A 55 -10.63 5.64 8.28
C LYS A 55 -10.93 6.68 7.20
N LEU A 56 -11.52 6.22 6.10
CA LEU A 56 -11.90 7.08 5.00
C LEU A 56 -13.10 7.96 5.41
N LYS A 57 -13.01 9.26 5.13
CA LYS A 57 -14.08 10.22 5.49
C LYS A 57 -15.41 9.90 4.79
N SER A 58 -15.33 9.48 3.53
CA SER A 58 -16.50 9.09 2.73
C SER A 58 -16.88 7.61 2.91
N GLY A 59 -16.14 6.85 3.75
CA GLY A 59 -16.21 5.39 3.76
C GLY A 59 -15.68 4.80 2.44
N TYR A 60 -16.01 3.55 2.16
CA TYR A 60 -15.69 2.91 0.89
C TYR A 60 -16.78 3.23 -0.14
N LEU A 61 -16.42 3.96 -1.19
CA LEU A 61 -17.33 4.33 -2.30
C LEU A 61 -17.44 3.21 -3.35
N VAL A 62 -16.45 2.33 -3.38
CA VAL A 62 -16.38 1.14 -4.23
C VAL A 62 -16.16 -0.10 -3.35
N ASP A 63 -16.30 -1.28 -3.93
CA ASP A 63 -16.00 -2.52 -3.21
C ASP A 63 -14.60 -2.48 -2.61
N GLN A 64 -14.47 -2.81 -1.32
CA GLN A 64 -13.21 -2.73 -0.58
C GLN A 64 -12.14 -3.65 -1.18
N ALA A 65 -12.50 -4.86 -1.60
CA ALA A 65 -11.54 -5.79 -2.17
C ALA A 65 -11.02 -5.29 -3.52
N LEU A 66 -11.89 -4.68 -4.33
CA LEU A 66 -11.49 -4.02 -5.57
C LEU A 66 -10.50 -2.88 -5.29
N LEU A 67 -10.82 -1.99 -4.36
CA LEU A 67 -9.96 -0.87 -4.00
C LEU A 67 -8.57 -1.33 -3.53
N LEU A 68 -8.53 -2.32 -2.62
CA LEU A 68 -7.27 -2.89 -2.11
C LEU A 68 -6.47 -3.60 -3.20
N SER A 69 -7.14 -4.23 -4.17
CA SER A 69 -6.49 -4.83 -5.34
C SER A 69 -5.79 -3.79 -6.20
N ILE A 70 -6.42 -2.63 -6.41
CA ILE A 70 -5.83 -1.51 -7.14
C ILE A 70 -4.63 -0.95 -6.39
N VAL A 71 -4.75 -0.69 -5.09
CA VAL A 71 -3.63 -0.23 -4.26
C VAL A 71 -2.45 -1.20 -4.32
N ARG A 72 -2.72 -2.51 -4.26
CA ARG A 72 -1.69 -3.53 -4.40
C ARG A 72 -1.00 -3.46 -5.77
N GLN A 73 -1.76 -3.31 -6.84
CA GLN A 73 -1.24 -3.22 -8.20
C GLN A 73 -0.40 -1.96 -8.42
N GLU A 74 -0.85 -0.82 -7.90
CA GLU A 74 -0.24 0.48 -8.14
C GLU A 74 1.03 0.72 -7.30
N SER A 75 1.07 0.27 -6.07
CA SER A 75 2.14 0.64 -5.13
C SER A 75 2.67 -0.51 -4.27
N ILE A 76 2.02 -1.67 -4.27
CA ILE A 76 2.26 -2.74 -3.27
C ILE A 76 2.14 -2.16 -1.84
N PHE A 77 1.14 -1.32 -1.62
CA PHE A 77 0.89 -0.59 -0.36
C PHE A 77 2.04 0.33 0.09
N ASN A 78 2.94 0.72 -0.81
CA ASN A 78 3.99 1.68 -0.49
C ASN A 78 3.45 3.11 -0.57
N GLU A 79 3.22 3.73 0.58
CA GLU A 79 2.72 5.10 0.73
C GLU A 79 3.65 6.14 0.06
N ARG A 80 4.95 5.85 0.01
CA ARG A 80 5.98 6.73 -0.59
C ARG A 80 6.29 6.38 -2.04
N ALA A 81 5.49 5.52 -2.68
CA ALA A 81 5.69 5.17 -4.07
C ALA A 81 5.63 6.41 -4.97
N ARG A 82 6.59 6.51 -5.88
CA ARG A 82 6.67 7.58 -6.88
C ARG A 82 7.07 7.00 -8.24
N SER A 83 6.24 7.22 -9.24
CA SER A 83 6.59 6.83 -10.61
C SER A 83 7.54 7.83 -11.28
N ARG A 84 8.18 7.40 -12.35
CA ARG A 84 9.04 8.29 -13.18
C ARG A 84 8.25 9.46 -13.77
N ARG A 85 6.94 9.31 -13.97
CA ARG A 85 6.04 10.35 -14.49
C ARG A 85 5.46 11.25 -13.40
N GLY A 86 5.77 11.00 -12.12
CA GLY A 86 5.37 11.83 -11.00
C GLY A 86 4.07 11.42 -10.32
N ALA A 87 3.50 10.25 -10.63
CA ALA A 87 2.41 9.67 -9.85
C ALA A 87 2.90 9.34 -8.43
N ARG A 88 2.04 9.47 -7.41
CA ARG A 88 2.42 9.39 -6.00
C ARG A 88 1.43 8.62 -5.16
N GLY A 89 1.98 7.95 -4.14
CA GLY A 89 1.23 7.32 -3.06
C GLY A 89 0.58 6.00 -3.45
N LEU A 90 -0.34 5.55 -2.63
CA LEU A 90 -0.94 4.23 -2.66
C LEU A 90 -1.64 3.90 -4.00
N MET A 91 -2.38 4.84 -4.55
CA MET A 91 -3.12 4.68 -5.81
C MET A 91 -2.45 5.38 -7.00
N GLN A 92 -1.17 5.74 -6.87
CA GLN A 92 -0.35 6.36 -7.92
C GLN A 92 -1.06 7.52 -8.63
N LEU A 93 -1.60 8.45 -7.85
CA LEU A 93 -2.30 9.61 -8.39
C LEU A 93 -1.31 10.65 -8.95
N MET A 94 -1.63 11.15 -10.14
CA MET A 94 -0.96 12.33 -10.68
C MET A 94 -1.47 13.58 -9.99
N PRO A 95 -0.61 14.58 -9.68
CA PRO A 95 -1.05 15.85 -9.09
C PRO A 95 -2.16 16.53 -9.87
N ARG A 96 -2.14 16.44 -11.21
CA ARG A 96 -3.21 16.98 -12.07
C ARG A 96 -4.53 16.26 -11.86
N THR A 97 -4.51 14.93 -11.77
CA THR A 97 -5.70 14.13 -11.50
C THR A 97 -6.28 14.45 -10.13
N ALA A 98 -5.44 14.53 -9.10
CA ALA A 98 -5.87 14.93 -7.76
C ALA A 98 -6.52 16.31 -7.74
N THR A 99 -5.94 17.28 -8.45
CA THR A 99 -6.51 18.62 -8.65
C THR A 99 -7.89 18.58 -9.31
N PHE A 100 -8.04 17.75 -10.34
CA PHE A 100 -9.31 17.60 -11.05
C PHE A 100 -10.40 17.01 -10.14
N ILE A 101 -10.06 16.00 -9.35
CA ILE A 101 -11.00 15.33 -8.44
C ILE A 101 -11.44 16.23 -7.29
N ASP A 102 -10.50 16.97 -6.71
CA ASP A 102 -10.71 17.80 -5.52
C ASP A 102 -11.28 19.18 -5.86
N GLY A 103 -11.11 19.61 -7.12
CA GLY A 103 -11.48 20.97 -7.57
C GLY A 103 -10.51 22.05 -7.10
N GLU A 104 -9.48 21.70 -6.35
CA GLU A 104 -8.50 22.64 -5.79
C GLU A 104 -7.13 22.49 -6.47
N GLN A 105 -6.53 23.61 -6.90
CA GLN A 105 -5.20 23.60 -7.56
C GLN A 105 -4.03 23.38 -6.59
N ARG A 106 -4.28 22.91 -5.38
CA ARG A 106 -3.27 22.80 -4.32
C ARG A 106 -2.16 21.79 -4.61
N TYR A 107 -2.44 20.73 -5.37
CA TYR A 107 -1.45 19.68 -5.65
C TYR A 107 -0.41 20.06 -6.71
N HIS A 108 -0.61 21.16 -7.43
CA HIS A 108 0.31 21.62 -8.48
C HIS A 108 1.35 22.63 -8.01
N ARG A 109 1.09 23.34 -6.92
CA ARG A 109 1.90 24.49 -6.50
C ARG A 109 2.71 24.18 -5.25
N ASN A 110 3.97 24.65 -5.20
CA ASN A 110 4.80 24.79 -4.00
C ASN A 110 4.99 23.52 -3.15
N GLY A 111 5.24 22.36 -3.77
CA GLY A 111 5.53 21.14 -3.03
C GLY A 111 4.31 20.38 -2.48
N ASN A 112 3.10 20.92 -2.65
CA ASN A 112 1.87 20.30 -2.15
C ASN A 112 1.51 18.96 -2.83
N ALA A 113 2.19 18.59 -3.90
CA ALA A 113 2.06 17.28 -4.48
C ALA A 113 2.47 16.15 -3.51
N ASP A 114 3.29 16.46 -2.51
CA ASP A 114 3.71 15.51 -1.47
C ASP A 114 2.59 15.16 -0.48
N LEU A 115 1.50 15.94 -0.46
CA LEU A 115 0.27 15.57 0.25
C LEU A 115 -0.32 14.24 -0.27
N LEU A 116 -0.03 13.87 -1.52
CA LEU A 116 -0.45 12.59 -2.10
C LEU A 116 0.28 11.37 -1.52
N TYR A 117 1.27 11.56 -0.66
CA TYR A 117 1.87 10.49 0.13
C TYR A 117 1.09 10.20 1.43
N GLU A 118 0.11 11.03 1.76
CA GLU A 118 -0.77 10.78 2.89
C GLU A 118 -1.76 9.67 2.51
N PRO A 119 -1.76 8.51 3.22
CA PRO A 119 -2.47 7.31 2.79
C PRO A 119 -3.97 7.52 2.61
N GLN A 120 -4.62 8.10 3.62
CA GLN A 120 -6.09 8.26 3.61
C GLN A 120 -6.53 9.26 2.54
N LEU A 121 -5.80 10.38 2.37
CA LEU A 121 -6.08 11.35 1.33
C LEU A 121 -5.92 10.73 -0.06
N ASN A 122 -4.84 9.97 -0.27
CA ASN A 122 -4.57 9.34 -1.56
C ASN A 122 -5.67 8.33 -1.94
N VAL A 123 -6.07 7.48 -0.99
CA VAL A 123 -7.13 6.49 -1.21
C VAL A 123 -8.51 7.16 -1.37
N GLU A 124 -8.79 8.20 -0.59
CA GLU A 124 -10.03 9.00 -0.68
C GLU A 124 -10.20 9.63 -2.08
N LEU A 125 -9.15 10.27 -2.58
CA LEU A 125 -9.15 10.83 -3.93
C LEU A 125 -9.19 9.74 -5.01
N GLY A 126 -8.43 8.67 -4.82
CA GLY A 126 -8.35 7.58 -5.78
C GLY A 126 -9.69 6.87 -6.00
N GLN A 127 -10.41 6.55 -4.92
CA GLN A 127 -11.73 5.91 -5.06
C GLN A 127 -12.79 6.82 -5.71
N ARG A 128 -12.65 8.14 -5.61
CA ARG A 128 -13.51 9.11 -6.30
C ARG A 128 -13.20 9.22 -7.80
N TYR A 129 -12.06 8.71 -8.21
CA TYR A 129 -11.64 8.67 -9.61
C TYR A 129 -12.09 7.41 -10.34
N LEU A 130 -12.35 6.32 -9.60
CA LEU A 130 -12.83 5.04 -10.13
C LEU A 130 -14.30 5.10 -10.53
#